data_1f271357c3f052e2f3e3f0e3d4f11124
#
_entry.id   1f271357c3f052e2f3e3f0e3d4f11124
#
_cell.length_a   1.000
_cell.length_b   1.000
_cell.length_c   1.000
_cell.angle_alpha   90.00
_cell.angle_beta   90.00
_cell.angle_gamma   90.00
#
_symmetry.space_group_name_H-M   'P 1'
#
loop_
_entity.id
_entity.type
_entity.pdbx_description
1 polymer ?
#
loop_
_entity_poly.entity_id
_entity_poly.type
_entity_poly.pdbx_seq_one_letter_code
_entity_poly.pdbx_strand_id
1 'polypeptide(L)'
;MADVTADQFNSHIANGEDLSGLNLSGLDLSYLSITKLNLRGVSLAGCNLLGSDLSGSDLTRANLRGACLDGSKLCGTNFTRANLTIADMRGADLRGANFEGANLSGAASNSVQSTARVIGANMHKANAQNTNFSNAILVRVNFNSSNLYGANFEGANITRVSLQGAKYDIDAFDRATGV
;
A
#
# COMPACT_ATOMS: atom_id res chain seq x y z
N MET A 1 -9.00 18.75 -3.50
CA MET A 1 -9.58 19.00 -2.16
C MET A 1 -10.48 17.82 -1.89
N ALA A 2 -10.53 17.30 -0.66
CA ALA A 2 -11.43 16.18 -0.34
C ALA A 2 -12.90 16.59 -0.56
N ASP A 3 -13.73 15.61 -0.93
CA ASP A 3 -15.17 15.85 -1.15
C ASP A 3 -15.94 15.98 0.15
N VAL A 4 -15.40 15.37 1.21
CA VAL A 4 -16.01 15.31 2.55
C VAL A 4 -14.94 15.55 3.62
N THR A 5 -15.37 15.92 4.83
CA THR A 5 -14.52 15.95 6.02
C THR A 5 -14.36 14.55 6.62
N ALA A 6 -13.44 14.38 7.57
CA ALA A 6 -13.29 13.11 8.29
C ALA A 6 -14.56 12.72 9.07
N ASP A 7 -15.24 13.71 9.68
CA ASP A 7 -16.51 13.47 10.41
C ASP A 7 -17.64 13.05 9.46
N GLN A 8 -17.72 13.68 8.28
CA GLN A 8 -18.69 13.29 7.25
C GLN A 8 -18.39 11.88 6.73
N PHE A 9 -17.12 11.55 6.50
CA PHE A 9 -16.72 10.20 6.11
C PHE A 9 -17.14 9.15 7.15
N ASN A 10 -16.92 9.42 8.44
CA ASN A 10 -17.39 8.55 9.52
C ASN A 10 -18.93 8.42 9.53
N SER A 11 -19.64 9.49 9.23
CA SER A 11 -21.11 9.48 9.14
C SER A 11 -21.58 8.62 7.96
N HIS A 12 -20.92 8.72 6.78
CA HIS A 12 -21.21 7.87 5.62
C HIS A 12 -20.99 6.38 5.94
N ILE A 13 -19.91 6.04 6.66
CA ILE A 13 -19.66 4.66 7.12
C ILE A 13 -20.81 4.18 8.03
N ALA A 14 -21.19 4.99 9.03
CA ALA A 14 -22.24 4.63 9.98
C ALA A 14 -23.60 4.43 9.32
N ASN A 15 -23.88 5.18 8.26
CA ASN A 15 -25.12 5.11 7.48
C ASN A 15 -25.11 3.96 6.43
N GLY A 16 -23.95 3.29 6.22
CA GLY A 16 -23.80 2.25 5.21
C GLY A 16 -23.88 2.77 3.77
N GLU A 17 -23.48 4.02 3.54
CA GLU A 17 -23.48 4.66 2.23
C GLU A 17 -22.40 4.09 1.32
N ASP A 18 -22.54 4.23 0.01
CA ASP A 18 -21.50 3.84 -0.95
C ASP A 18 -20.34 4.83 -0.89
N LEU A 19 -19.16 4.33 -0.55
CA LEU A 19 -17.95 5.11 -0.42
C LEU A 19 -17.06 5.05 -1.67
N SER A 20 -17.48 4.28 -2.69
CA SER A 20 -16.68 4.09 -3.90
C SER A 20 -16.48 5.41 -4.66
N GLY A 21 -15.26 5.60 -5.15
CA GLY A 21 -14.89 6.77 -5.94
C GLY A 21 -14.80 8.10 -5.17
N LEU A 22 -15.09 8.14 -3.86
CA LEU A 22 -14.96 9.37 -3.08
C LEU A 22 -13.53 9.90 -3.08
N ASN A 23 -13.40 11.22 -3.06
CA ASN A 23 -12.14 11.88 -2.86
C ASN A 23 -11.96 12.27 -1.38
N LEU A 24 -11.07 11.53 -0.69
CA LEU A 24 -10.72 11.71 0.71
C LEU A 24 -9.31 12.27 0.88
N SER A 25 -8.69 12.76 -0.22
CA SER A 25 -7.27 13.13 -0.25
C SER A 25 -6.89 14.14 0.82
N GLY A 26 -5.79 13.83 1.53
CA GLY A 26 -5.20 14.67 2.57
C GLY A 26 -5.93 14.66 3.92
N LEU A 27 -6.98 13.85 4.09
CA LEU A 27 -7.66 13.73 5.38
C LEU A 27 -6.79 13.01 6.41
N ASP A 28 -7.01 13.36 7.67
CA ASP A 28 -6.55 12.58 8.80
C ASP A 28 -7.62 11.52 9.15
N LEU A 29 -7.28 10.26 8.84
CA LEU A 29 -8.07 9.06 9.07
C LEU A 29 -7.30 8.08 9.96
N SER A 30 -6.35 8.61 10.78
CA SER A 30 -5.52 7.81 11.65
C SER A 30 -6.36 7.10 12.73
N TYR A 31 -5.93 5.89 13.08
CA TYR A 31 -6.55 5.02 14.10
C TYR A 31 -8.02 4.68 13.86
N LEU A 32 -8.58 4.95 12.68
CA LEU A 32 -9.96 4.59 12.36
C LEU A 32 -10.11 3.11 12.01
N SER A 33 -11.28 2.57 12.32
CA SER A 33 -11.71 1.25 11.87
C SER A 33 -12.52 1.37 10.57
N ILE A 34 -11.88 1.00 9.46
CA ILE A 34 -12.40 1.13 8.08
C ILE A 34 -12.44 -0.29 7.46
N THR A 35 -12.93 -1.26 8.24
CA THR A 35 -12.85 -2.69 7.88
C THR A 35 -13.99 -3.15 6.99
N LYS A 36 -13.66 -4.05 6.02
CA LYS A 36 -14.63 -4.72 5.14
C LYS A 36 -15.50 -3.76 4.32
N LEU A 37 -15.01 -2.55 4.04
CA LEU A 37 -15.72 -1.55 3.26
C LEU A 37 -15.42 -1.65 1.77
N ASN A 38 -16.40 -1.25 0.94
CA ASN A 38 -16.19 -1.01 -0.49
C ASN A 38 -15.60 0.40 -0.68
N LEU A 39 -14.29 0.45 -0.95
CA LEU A 39 -13.52 1.68 -1.18
C LEU A 39 -12.92 1.68 -2.61
N ARG A 40 -13.59 1.02 -3.56
CA ARG A 40 -13.12 0.92 -4.95
C ARG A 40 -12.98 2.29 -5.59
N GLY A 41 -11.81 2.56 -6.18
CA GLY A 41 -11.54 3.81 -6.88
C GLY A 41 -11.46 5.06 -6.00
N VAL A 42 -11.55 4.92 -4.67
CA VAL A 42 -11.43 6.04 -3.73
C VAL A 42 -10.07 6.75 -3.87
N SER A 43 -10.04 8.07 -3.68
CA SER A 43 -8.79 8.79 -3.55
C SER A 43 -8.43 9.01 -2.07
N LEU A 44 -7.38 8.35 -1.62
CA LEU A 44 -6.74 8.48 -0.31
C LEU A 44 -5.33 9.11 -0.45
N ALA A 45 -5.10 9.86 -1.52
CA ALA A 45 -3.79 10.44 -1.79
C ALA A 45 -3.36 11.39 -0.66
N GLY A 46 -2.18 11.15 -0.09
CA GLY A 46 -1.64 11.93 1.02
C GLY A 46 -2.44 11.86 2.33
N CYS A 47 -3.37 10.92 2.47
CA CYS A 47 -4.08 10.72 3.75
C CYS A 47 -3.14 10.23 4.84
N ASN A 48 -3.42 10.64 6.07
CA ASN A 48 -2.87 10.04 7.26
C ASN A 48 -3.76 8.85 7.68
N LEU A 49 -3.26 7.63 7.50
CA LEU A 49 -3.90 6.35 7.87
C LEU A 49 -3.06 5.61 8.93
N LEU A 50 -2.23 6.37 9.69
CA LEU A 50 -1.39 5.81 10.76
C LEU A 50 -2.21 4.94 11.71
N GLY A 51 -1.79 3.69 11.91
CA GLY A 51 -2.42 2.75 12.84
C GLY A 51 -3.89 2.40 12.54
N SER A 52 -4.43 2.79 11.38
CA SER A 52 -5.81 2.48 11.00
C SER A 52 -5.99 1.00 10.68
N ASP A 53 -7.22 0.51 10.74
CA ASP A 53 -7.59 -0.86 10.40
C ASP A 53 -8.46 -0.87 9.13
N LEU A 54 -7.88 -1.32 8.00
CA LEU A 54 -8.55 -1.49 6.71
C LEU A 54 -8.72 -2.97 6.36
N SER A 55 -8.62 -3.86 7.34
CA SER A 55 -8.65 -5.31 7.09
C SER A 55 -9.88 -5.74 6.31
N GLY A 56 -9.67 -6.52 5.24
CA GLY A 56 -10.71 -7.06 4.39
C GLY A 56 -11.44 -6.04 3.49
N SER A 57 -11.02 -4.78 3.47
CA SER A 57 -11.63 -3.76 2.60
C SER A 57 -11.19 -3.89 1.14
N ASP A 58 -12.04 -3.47 0.22
CA ASP A 58 -11.76 -3.45 -1.22
C ASP A 58 -11.30 -2.06 -1.67
N LEU A 59 -10.00 -1.92 -1.89
CA LEU A 59 -9.31 -0.73 -2.41
C LEU A 59 -8.87 -0.91 -3.87
N THR A 60 -9.57 -1.76 -4.62
CA THR A 60 -9.30 -1.98 -6.05
C THR A 60 -9.30 -0.64 -6.80
N ARG A 61 -8.20 -0.35 -7.52
CA ARG A 61 -7.98 0.90 -8.27
C ARG A 61 -7.98 2.18 -7.42
N ALA A 62 -7.89 2.08 -6.10
CA ALA A 62 -7.79 3.25 -5.23
C ALA A 62 -6.47 4.00 -5.47
N ASN A 63 -6.48 5.30 -5.20
CA ASN A 63 -5.30 6.14 -5.24
C ASN A 63 -4.81 6.45 -3.81
N LEU A 64 -3.74 5.77 -3.38
CA LEU A 64 -3.08 5.95 -2.08
C LEU A 64 -1.69 6.60 -2.23
N ARG A 65 -1.47 7.35 -3.32
CA ARG A 65 -0.18 8.01 -3.55
C ARG A 65 0.24 8.85 -2.34
N GLY A 66 1.42 8.54 -1.75
CA GLY A 66 1.97 9.26 -0.60
C GLY A 66 1.18 9.15 0.69
N ALA A 67 0.23 8.20 0.79
CA ALA A 67 -0.49 7.96 2.03
C ALA A 67 0.45 7.42 3.13
N CYS A 68 0.20 7.80 4.38
CA CYS A 68 0.86 7.24 5.55
C CYS A 68 0.02 6.09 6.11
N LEU A 69 0.50 4.86 5.95
CA LEU A 69 -0.10 3.61 6.43
C LEU A 69 0.80 2.94 7.50
N ASP A 70 1.67 3.73 8.16
CA ASP A 70 2.59 3.22 9.18
C ASP A 70 1.81 2.51 10.30
N GLY A 71 2.21 1.27 10.63
CA GLY A 71 1.58 0.44 11.66
C GLY A 71 0.13 0.05 11.39
N SER A 72 -0.42 0.30 10.22
CA SER A 72 -1.82 -0.03 9.89
C SER A 72 -2.05 -1.53 9.77
N LYS A 73 -3.31 -1.95 9.98
CA LYS A 73 -3.76 -3.33 9.75
C LYS A 73 -4.41 -3.41 8.36
N LEU A 74 -3.81 -4.22 7.49
CA LEU A 74 -4.17 -4.36 6.08
C LEU A 74 -4.40 -5.85 5.73
N CYS A 75 -4.70 -6.68 6.74
CA CYS A 75 -4.88 -8.12 6.52
C CYS A 75 -6.03 -8.39 5.55
N GLY A 76 -5.75 -9.14 4.47
CA GLY A 76 -6.75 -9.50 3.46
C GLY A 76 -7.32 -8.30 2.69
N THR A 77 -6.74 -7.13 2.78
CA THR A 77 -7.15 -5.95 2.01
C THR A 77 -6.84 -6.15 0.53
N ASN A 78 -7.78 -5.77 -0.34
CA ASN A 78 -7.63 -5.87 -1.78
C ASN A 78 -7.14 -4.55 -2.39
N PHE A 79 -5.86 -4.49 -2.79
CA PHE A 79 -5.23 -3.36 -3.48
C PHE A 79 -5.04 -3.60 -4.98
N THR A 80 -5.82 -4.52 -5.59
CA THR A 80 -5.67 -4.83 -7.02
C THR A 80 -5.67 -3.57 -7.88
N ARG A 81 -4.58 -3.35 -8.64
CA ARG A 81 -4.36 -2.19 -9.51
C ARG A 81 -4.40 -0.83 -8.80
N ALA A 82 -4.25 -0.78 -7.48
CA ALA A 82 -4.17 0.47 -6.73
C ALA A 82 -2.85 1.22 -7.02
N ASN A 83 -2.88 2.53 -6.84
CA ASN A 83 -1.69 3.37 -6.90
C ASN A 83 -1.20 3.68 -5.46
N LEU A 84 -0.12 3.02 -5.05
CA LEU A 84 0.54 3.23 -3.74
C LEU A 84 1.94 3.85 -3.92
N THR A 85 2.14 4.61 -5.01
CA THR A 85 3.45 5.25 -5.25
C THR A 85 3.85 6.11 -4.05
N ILE A 86 5.08 5.91 -3.55
CA ILE A 86 5.64 6.61 -2.38
C ILE A 86 4.82 6.50 -1.09
N ALA A 87 3.91 5.53 -0.97
CA ALA A 87 3.20 5.28 0.29
C ALA A 87 4.14 4.78 1.39
N ASP A 88 3.84 5.09 2.64
CA ASP A 88 4.58 4.62 3.82
C ASP A 88 3.78 3.55 4.56
N MET A 89 4.22 2.29 4.48
CA MET A 89 3.59 1.13 5.10
C MET A 89 4.53 0.46 6.12
N ARG A 90 5.42 1.25 6.76
CA ARG A 90 6.34 0.70 7.77
C ARG A 90 5.58 0.03 8.88
N GLY A 91 6.02 -1.17 9.27
CA GLY A 91 5.39 -1.92 10.35
C GLY A 91 3.94 -2.36 10.09
N ALA A 92 3.38 -2.12 8.91
CA ALA A 92 2.02 -2.54 8.58
C ALA A 92 1.87 -4.06 8.56
N ASP A 93 0.69 -4.54 8.91
CA ASP A 93 0.31 -5.95 8.81
C ASP A 93 -0.44 -6.20 7.49
N LEU A 94 0.24 -6.76 6.51
CA LEU A 94 -0.23 -7.00 5.15
C LEU A 94 -0.60 -8.48 4.89
N ARG A 95 -0.73 -9.29 5.92
CA ARG A 95 -0.95 -10.75 5.76
C ARG A 95 -2.15 -11.03 4.87
N GLY A 96 -1.92 -11.80 3.80
CA GLY A 96 -2.96 -12.18 2.83
C GLY A 96 -3.53 -11.02 2.02
N ALA A 97 -2.95 -9.83 2.06
CA ALA A 97 -3.37 -8.72 1.21
C ALA A 97 -3.09 -9.02 -0.27
N ASN A 98 -3.86 -8.40 -1.17
CA ASN A 98 -3.72 -8.57 -2.60
C ASN A 98 -3.25 -7.27 -3.27
N PHE A 99 -2.03 -7.26 -3.80
CA PHE A 99 -1.44 -6.14 -4.55
C PHE A 99 -1.29 -6.46 -6.05
N GLU A 100 -2.09 -7.38 -6.58
CA GLU A 100 -2.02 -7.76 -8.00
C GLU A 100 -2.10 -6.54 -8.92
N GLY A 101 -1.07 -6.33 -9.74
CA GLY A 101 -0.97 -5.19 -10.66
C GLY A 101 -0.90 -3.82 -10.00
N ALA A 102 -0.75 -3.73 -8.68
CA ALA A 102 -0.61 -2.45 -7.98
C ALA A 102 0.71 -1.76 -8.30
N ASN A 103 0.71 -0.43 -8.25
CA ASN A 103 1.91 0.38 -8.44
C ASN A 103 2.42 0.91 -7.09
N LEU A 104 3.55 0.36 -6.62
CA LEU A 104 4.23 0.76 -5.40
C LEU A 104 5.57 1.48 -5.69
N SER A 105 5.80 1.92 -6.94
CA SER A 105 7.06 2.56 -7.35
C SER A 105 7.31 3.90 -6.66
N GLY A 106 8.58 4.31 -6.58
CA GLY A 106 8.96 5.67 -6.23
C GLY A 106 8.87 6.63 -7.40
N ALA A 107 8.51 7.89 -7.16
CA ALA A 107 8.60 8.92 -8.17
C ALA A 107 10.08 9.11 -8.60
N ALA A 108 10.36 9.16 -9.89
CA ALA A 108 11.66 9.60 -10.38
C ALA A 108 11.78 11.10 -10.10
N SER A 109 12.73 11.52 -9.26
CA SER A 109 13.11 12.92 -9.19
C SER A 109 13.97 13.25 -10.40
N ASN A 110 13.46 14.04 -11.32
CA ASN A 110 14.23 14.57 -12.46
C ASN A 110 15.17 15.72 -12.06
N SER A 111 15.28 16.06 -10.77
CA SER A 111 16.19 17.10 -10.32
C SER A 111 17.58 16.51 -10.06
N VAL A 112 18.54 16.92 -10.88
CA VAL A 112 19.96 16.52 -10.85
C VAL A 112 20.68 16.93 -9.55
N GLN A 113 20.03 17.64 -8.63
CA GLN A 113 20.64 18.20 -7.42
C GLN A 113 20.07 17.71 -6.09
N SER A 114 19.17 16.73 -6.09
CA SER A 114 18.65 16.19 -4.83
C SER A 114 19.43 14.94 -4.43
N THR A 115 20.17 15.02 -3.32
CA THR A 115 20.70 13.86 -2.58
C THR A 115 19.58 13.03 -1.92
N ALA A 116 18.32 13.44 -2.10
CA ALA A 116 17.17 12.68 -1.65
C ALA A 116 17.07 11.37 -2.45
N ARG A 117 17.28 10.25 -1.77
CA ARG A 117 17.06 8.92 -2.35
C ARG A 117 15.59 8.82 -2.71
N VAL A 118 15.31 8.70 -4.01
CA VAL A 118 13.95 8.35 -4.47
C VAL A 118 13.68 6.92 -4.04
N ILE A 119 12.88 6.77 -3.01
CA ILE A 119 12.49 5.49 -2.44
C ILE A 119 11.10 5.18 -2.98
N GLY A 120 10.83 3.91 -3.33
CA GLY A 120 9.48 3.40 -3.60
C GLY A 120 8.64 3.40 -2.33
N ALA A 121 7.53 2.68 -2.34
CA ALA A 121 6.77 2.49 -1.13
C ALA A 121 7.67 1.91 -0.02
N ASN A 122 7.46 2.34 1.21
CA ASN A 122 8.28 1.91 2.33
C ASN A 122 7.57 0.82 3.13
N MET A 123 8.03 -0.41 3.02
CA MET A 123 7.51 -1.59 3.73
C MET A 123 8.50 -2.11 4.78
N HIS A 124 9.38 -1.25 5.30
CA HIS A 124 10.33 -1.62 6.35
C HIS A 124 9.59 -2.23 7.56
N LYS A 125 10.04 -3.42 7.98
CA LYS A 125 9.43 -4.21 9.07
C LYS A 125 7.96 -4.61 8.84
N ALA A 126 7.42 -4.48 7.63
CA ALA A 126 6.07 -4.94 7.34
C ALA A 126 5.96 -6.47 7.46
N ASN A 127 4.82 -6.95 7.89
CA ASN A 127 4.48 -8.37 7.84
C ASN A 127 3.64 -8.65 6.59
N ALA A 128 4.28 -9.12 5.53
CA ALA A 128 3.68 -9.39 4.24
C ALA A 128 3.61 -10.89 3.91
N GLN A 129 3.43 -11.73 4.94
CA GLN A 129 3.26 -13.18 4.74
C GLN A 129 2.04 -13.48 3.87
N ASN A 130 2.21 -14.39 2.91
CA ASN A 130 1.17 -14.81 1.96
C ASN A 130 0.53 -13.64 1.18
N THR A 131 1.23 -12.52 1.05
CA THR A 131 0.77 -11.37 0.28
C THR A 131 0.95 -11.64 -1.21
N ASN A 132 -0.05 -11.29 -2.01
CA ASN A 132 0.03 -11.40 -3.46
C ASN A 132 0.56 -10.10 -4.08
N PHE A 133 1.77 -10.12 -4.61
CA PHE A 133 2.41 -9.05 -5.37
C PHE A 133 2.50 -9.36 -6.87
N SER A 134 1.76 -10.35 -7.37
CA SER A 134 1.85 -10.74 -8.77
C SER A 134 1.59 -9.56 -9.71
N ASN A 135 2.43 -9.42 -10.74
CA ASN A 135 2.38 -8.33 -11.71
C ASN A 135 2.48 -6.90 -11.10
N ALA A 136 2.82 -6.75 -9.83
CA ALA A 136 2.97 -5.45 -9.20
C ALA A 136 4.23 -4.71 -9.69
N ILE A 137 4.20 -3.37 -9.68
CA ILE A 137 5.36 -2.54 -9.97
C ILE A 137 6.01 -2.15 -8.64
N LEU A 138 7.08 -2.87 -8.24
CA LEU A 138 7.76 -2.75 -6.95
C LEU A 138 9.09 -1.98 -7.06
N VAL A 139 9.26 -1.17 -8.09
CA VAL A 139 10.53 -0.47 -8.34
C VAL A 139 10.95 0.37 -7.14
N ARG A 140 12.14 0.09 -6.59
CA ARG A 140 12.73 0.76 -5.42
C ARG A 140 11.94 0.63 -4.11
N VAL A 141 11.07 -0.36 -3.99
CA VAL A 141 10.38 -0.65 -2.72
C VAL A 141 11.39 -1.04 -1.65
N ASN A 142 11.18 -0.57 -0.43
CA ASN A 142 11.99 -0.92 0.72
C ASN A 142 11.29 -2.03 1.53
N PHE A 143 11.77 -3.27 1.39
CA PHE A 143 11.33 -4.42 2.20
C PHE A 143 12.31 -4.76 3.32
N ASN A 144 13.22 -3.87 3.71
CA ASN A 144 14.20 -4.18 4.75
C ASN A 144 13.53 -4.66 6.04
N SER A 145 14.04 -5.75 6.59
CA SER A 145 13.54 -6.38 7.82
C SER A 145 12.08 -6.84 7.75
N SER A 146 11.45 -6.88 6.58
CA SER A 146 10.07 -7.37 6.42
C SER A 146 10.01 -8.90 6.43
N ASN A 147 8.80 -9.42 6.64
CA ASN A 147 8.50 -10.85 6.56
C ASN A 147 7.66 -11.12 5.30
N LEU A 148 8.27 -11.78 4.31
CA LEU A 148 7.72 -12.05 2.99
C LEU A 148 7.47 -13.56 2.75
N TYR A 149 7.51 -14.41 3.78
CA TYR A 149 7.27 -15.84 3.61
C TYR A 149 5.92 -16.11 2.94
N GLY A 150 5.92 -16.96 1.90
CA GLY A 150 4.74 -17.29 1.10
C GLY A 150 4.24 -16.15 0.22
N ALA A 151 4.96 -15.03 0.10
CA ALA A 151 4.56 -13.94 -0.79
C ALA A 151 4.78 -14.33 -2.26
N ASN A 152 3.81 -13.99 -3.13
CA ASN A 152 3.85 -14.26 -4.56
C ASN A 152 4.35 -13.02 -5.32
N PHE A 153 5.51 -13.14 -5.98
CA PHE A 153 6.11 -12.09 -6.82
C PHE A 153 6.07 -12.43 -8.32
N GLU A 154 5.24 -13.38 -8.75
CA GLU A 154 5.17 -13.79 -10.16
C GLU A 154 4.88 -12.59 -11.07
N GLY A 155 5.75 -12.34 -12.06
CA GLY A 155 5.64 -11.22 -12.99
C GLY A 155 5.84 -9.83 -12.36
N ALA A 156 6.10 -9.74 -11.06
CA ALA A 156 6.36 -8.45 -10.41
C ALA A 156 7.68 -7.83 -10.89
N ASN A 157 7.69 -6.51 -11.07
CA ASN A 157 8.92 -5.77 -11.35
C ASN A 157 9.59 -5.36 -10.03
N ILE A 158 10.67 -6.04 -9.66
CA ILE A 158 11.42 -5.84 -8.41
C ILE A 158 12.72 -5.03 -8.62
N THR A 159 12.83 -4.26 -9.70
CA THR A 159 14.01 -3.45 -9.99
C THR A 159 14.41 -2.58 -8.78
N ARG A 160 15.64 -2.79 -8.28
CA ARG A 160 16.22 -2.02 -7.18
C ARG A 160 15.44 -2.08 -5.86
N VAL A 161 14.72 -3.15 -5.57
CA VAL A 161 14.16 -3.38 -4.23
C VAL A 161 15.28 -3.53 -3.21
N SER A 162 15.02 -3.15 -1.97
CA SER A 162 15.93 -3.37 -0.85
C SER A 162 15.38 -4.45 0.06
N LEU A 163 16.18 -5.50 0.33
CA LEU A 163 15.78 -6.71 1.06
C LEU A 163 16.67 -6.97 2.28
N GLN A 164 17.42 -5.98 2.74
CA GLN A 164 18.35 -6.16 3.86
C GLN A 164 17.61 -6.66 5.12
N GLY A 165 17.96 -7.87 5.57
CA GLY A 165 17.33 -8.50 6.73
C GLY A 165 15.87 -8.92 6.52
N ALA A 166 15.36 -8.89 5.31
CA ALA A 166 14.05 -9.46 4.98
C ALA A 166 14.07 -11.00 5.06
N LYS A 167 12.93 -11.59 5.39
CA LYS A 167 12.72 -13.04 5.43
C LYS A 167 11.82 -13.44 4.27
N TYR A 168 12.24 -14.40 3.44
CA TYR A 168 11.50 -14.86 2.25
C TYR A 168 11.89 -16.29 1.88
N ASP A 169 11.09 -16.94 1.05
CA ASP A 169 11.37 -18.27 0.54
C ASP A 169 12.50 -18.22 -0.51
N ILE A 170 13.28 -19.29 -0.62
CA ILE A 170 14.51 -19.32 -1.44
C ILE A 170 14.23 -19.03 -2.94
N ASP A 171 13.05 -19.35 -3.42
CA ASP A 171 12.56 -19.21 -4.79
C ASP A 171 11.58 -18.04 -4.99
N ALA A 172 11.40 -17.20 -3.96
CA ALA A 172 10.37 -16.14 -3.94
C ALA A 172 10.40 -15.21 -5.17
N PHE A 173 11.57 -15.01 -5.76
CA PHE A 173 11.77 -14.04 -6.85
C PHE A 173 12.06 -14.68 -8.22
N ASP A 174 12.03 -16.00 -8.35
CA ASP A 174 12.44 -16.71 -9.58
C ASP A 174 11.60 -16.32 -10.81
N ARG A 175 10.37 -15.92 -10.63
CA ARG A 175 9.44 -15.48 -11.68
C ARG A 175 9.21 -13.98 -11.71
N ALA A 176 9.93 -13.22 -10.92
CA ALA A 176 9.91 -11.77 -10.94
C ALA A 176 10.77 -11.22 -12.09
N THR A 177 10.59 -9.95 -12.43
CA THR A 177 11.36 -9.24 -13.47
C THR A 177 12.22 -8.14 -12.85
N GLY A 178 13.31 -7.74 -13.52
CA GLY A 178 14.17 -6.65 -13.07
C GLY A 178 15.10 -7.02 -11.90
N VAL A 179 15.49 -8.30 -11.82
CA VAL A 179 16.46 -8.84 -10.84
C VAL A 179 17.86 -8.30 -11.10
#